data_a3afa4078ff3474f88dc4fdd4a9884ca
#
_entry.id   a3afa4078ff3474f88dc4fdd4a9884ca
#
_cell.length_a   1.000
_cell.length_b   1.000
_cell.length_c   1.000
_cell.angle_alpha   90.00
_cell.angle_beta   90.00
_cell.angle_gamma   90.00
#
_symmetry.space_group_name_H-M   'P 1'
#
loop_
_entity.id
_entity.type
_entity.pdbx_description
1 polymer ?
#
loop_
_entity_poly.entity_id
_entity_poly.type
_entity_poly.pdbx_seq_one_letter_code
_entity_poly.pdbx_strand_id
1 'polypeptide(L)'
;MTRPTHLLGGIAVGTLFGLYGIPFAILGSVLPDIDRFLYKKSSEWSFWGHRGFTHTVLFGYVLSFVIYYYLGGIAALAFLFGVLSHIVLDSFNYKKLEPLFPIKTEVHLDMIEVGSFREYLYFTIPLFLLSTILMVHFNDLGAISWQIKRLFYYYHY
;
A
#
# COMPACT_ATOMS: atom_id res chain seq x y z
N MET A 1 6.93 -6.90 7.20
CA MET A 1 8.00 -6.76 6.18
C MET A 1 8.89 -5.56 6.48
N THR A 2 10.00 -5.37 5.72
CA THR A 2 10.84 -4.16 5.83
C THR A 2 10.16 -2.94 5.22
N ARG A 3 10.58 -1.72 5.61
CA ARG A 3 10.04 -0.47 5.04
C ARG A 3 10.20 -0.38 3.52
N PRO A 4 11.34 -0.74 2.91
CA PRO A 4 11.48 -0.74 1.45
C PRO A 4 10.43 -1.64 0.76
N THR A 5 10.14 -2.81 1.32
CA THR A 5 9.14 -3.74 0.76
C THR A 5 7.74 -3.12 0.77
N HIS A 6 7.33 -2.49 1.89
CA HIS A 6 6.05 -1.79 1.97
C HIS A 6 5.98 -0.58 1.02
N LEU A 7 7.06 0.21 0.94
CA LEU A 7 7.14 1.33 0.02
C LEU A 7 6.93 0.89 -1.43
N LEU A 8 7.62 -0.16 -1.86
CA LEU A 8 7.50 -0.71 -3.21
C LEU A 8 6.11 -1.30 -3.47
N GLY A 9 5.52 -1.96 -2.47
CA GLY A 9 4.12 -2.40 -2.54
C GLY A 9 3.16 -1.24 -2.75
N GLY A 10 3.35 -0.13 -2.02
CA GLY A 10 2.60 1.10 -2.20
C GLY A 10 2.77 1.73 -3.58
N ILE A 11 4.01 1.78 -4.11
CA ILE A 11 4.27 2.28 -5.46
C ILE A 11 3.56 1.40 -6.49
N ALA A 12 3.74 0.08 -6.44
CA ALA A 12 3.14 -0.87 -7.39
C ALA A 12 1.61 -0.73 -7.43
N VAL A 13 0.98 -0.65 -6.27
CA VAL A 13 -0.48 -0.47 -6.17
C VAL A 13 -0.90 0.95 -6.61
N GLY A 14 -0.12 1.96 -6.24
CA GLY A 14 -0.41 3.36 -6.56
C GLY A 14 -0.43 3.64 -8.07
N THR A 15 0.41 2.94 -8.85
CA THR A 15 0.43 3.08 -10.32
C THR A 15 -0.89 2.70 -10.97
N LEU A 16 -1.70 1.82 -10.35
CA LEU A 16 -3.03 1.46 -10.85
C LEU A 16 -4.02 2.66 -10.82
N PHE A 17 -3.73 3.66 -9.99
CA PHE A 17 -4.51 4.89 -9.85
C PHE A 17 -3.86 6.09 -10.56
N GLY A 18 -2.86 5.84 -11.43
CA GLY A 18 -2.07 6.85 -12.12
C GLY A 18 -1.10 7.59 -11.20
N LEU A 19 -0.35 8.55 -11.76
CA LEU A 19 0.68 9.30 -11.02
C LEU A 19 0.12 10.01 -9.77
N TYR A 20 -1.13 10.47 -9.83
CA TYR A 20 -1.80 11.11 -8.70
C TYR A 20 -2.06 10.14 -7.54
N GLY A 21 -2.32 8.86 -7.82
CA GLY A 21 -2.58 7.85 -6.79
C GLY A 21 -1.34 7.38 -6.03
N ILE A 22 -0.14 7.47 -6.65
CA ILE A 22 1.10 6.94 -6.08
C ILE A 22 1.40 7.50 -4.68
N PRO A 23 1.41 8.80 -4.42
CA PRO A 23 1.73 9.33 -3.09
C PRO A 23 0.74 8.86 -2.02
N PHE A 24 -0.53 8.70 -2.35
CA PHE A 24 -1.54 8.22 -1.41
C PHE A 24 -1.40 6.73 -1.09
N ALA A 25 -1.11 5.91 -2.10
CA ALA A 25 -0.85 4.49 -1.89
C ALA A 25 0.45 4.26 -1.08
N ILE A 26 1.50 5.04 -1.33
CA ILE A 26 2.71 5.04 -0.51
C ILE A 26 2.37 5.41 0.94
N LEU A 27 1.62 6.47 1.16
CA LEU A 27 1.20 6.89 2.49
C LEU A 27 0.43 5.76 3.19
N GLY A 28 -0.53 5.15 2.51
CA GLY A 28 -1.30 4.01 3.02
C GLY A 28 -0.44 2.79 3.34
N SER A 29 0.58 2.51 2.52
CA SER A 29 1.45 1.35 2.72
C SER A 29 2.50 1.53 3.83
N VAL A 30 2.77 2.74 4.27
CA VAL A 30 3.78 3.02 5.31
C VAL A 30 3.15 3.45 6.63
N LEU A 31 1.99 4.10 6.58
CA LEU A 31 1.33 4.68 7.75
C LEU A 31 1.00 3.66 8.86
N PRO A 32 0.60 2.40 8.59
CA PRO A 32 0.36 1.43 9.67
C PRO A 32 1.54 1.24 10.61
N ASP A 33 2.75 1.30 10.09
CA ASP A 33 4.00 1.15 10.87
C ASP A 33 4.34 2.37 11.76
N ILE A 34 3.51 3.43 11.78
CA ILE A 34 3.69 4.58 12.68
C ILE A 34 3.57 4.18 14.15
N ASP A 35 2.84 3.10 14.42
CA ASP A 35 2.68 2.54 15.76
C ASP A 35 4.02 2.14 16.40
N ARG A 36 5.04 1.79 15.60
CA ARG A 36 6.40 1.49 16.09
C ARG A 36 7.06 2.66 16.82
N PHE A 37 6.67 3.89 16.48
CA PHE A 37 7.19 5.10 17.12
C PHE A 37 6.36 5.51 18.33
N LEU A 38 5.08 5.14 18.35
CA LEU A 38 4.15 5.57 19.38
C LEU A 38 4.12 4.63 20.58
N TYR A 39 4.43 3.34 20.38
CA TYR A 39 4.25 2.33 21.41
C TYR A 39 5.53 1.58 21.72
N LYS A 40 5.85 1.52 23.01
CA LYS A 40 6.94 0.72 23.56
C LYS A 40 6.61 -0.77 23.35
N LYS A 41 7.61 -1.54 22.91
CA LYS A 41 7.53 -2.96 22.62
C LYS A 41 6.75 -3.75 23.70
N SER A 42 5.48 -4.05 23.45
CA SER A 42 4.76 -5.07 24.23
C SER A 42 4.86 -6.39 23.49
N SER A 43 5.07 -7.47 24.24
CA SER A 43 5.21 -8.82 23.69
C SER A 43 3.86 -9.44 23.30
N GLU A 44 2.75 -8.85 23.73
CA GLU A 44 1.40 -9.35 23.50
C GLU A 44 0.61 -8.44 22.58
N TRP A 45 -0.30 -9.03 21.80
CA TRP A 45 -1.25 -8.27 20.99
C TRP A 45 -2.05 -7.32 21.89
N SER A 46 -2.05 -6.08 21.54
CA SER A 46 -2.80 -5.03 22.22
C SER A 46 -3.38 -4.10 21.16
N PHE A 47 -4.62 -3.63 21.39
CA PHE A 47 -5.27 -2.68 20.48
C PHE A 47 -4.37 -1.46 20.17
N TRP A 48 -3.62 -0.99 21.15
CA TRP A 48 -2.68 0.11 21.05
C TRP A 48 -1.24 -0.36 20.80
N GLY A 49 -0.99 -1.64 20.63
CA GLY A 49 0.35 -2.20 20.41
C GLY A 49 0.77 -2.17 18.95
N HIS A 50 2.03 -2.49 18.70
CA HIS A 50 2.51 -2.73 17.34
C HIS A 50 1.73 -3.91 16.71
N ARG A 51 1.21 -3.70 15.50
CA ARG A 51 0.27 -4.57 14.77
C ARG A 51 -1.15 -4.63 15.39
N GLY A 52 -1.51 -3.62 16.17
CA GLY A 52 -2.87 -3.43 16.66
C GLY A 52 -3.78 -2.73 15.64
N PHE A 53 -4.54 -1.73 16.10
CA PHE A 53 -5.56 -1.04 15.31
C PHE A 53 -5.06 -0.49 13.96
N THR A 54 -3.83 0.04 13.90
CA THR A 54 -3.26 0.61 12.67
C THR A 54 -3.07 -0.42 11.54
N HIS A 55 -2.96 -1.70 11.88
CA HIS A 55 -2.82 -2.81 10.94
C HIS A 55 -4.16 -3.50 10.61
N THR A 56 -5.28 -2.78 10.74
CA THR A 56 -6.60 -3.29 10.42
C THR A 56 -7.16 -2.65 9.14
N VAL A 57 -8.02 -3.40 8.46
CA VAL A 57 -8.79 -2.88 7.31
C VAL A 57 -9.68 -1.72 7.75
N LEU A 58 -10.21 -1.77 8.99
CA LEU A 58 -11.03 -0.71 9.57
C LEU A 58 -10.27 0.62 9.66
N PHE A 59 -9.00 0.59 10.10
CA PHE A 59 -8.14 1.78 10.11
C PHE A 59 -7.99 2.38 8.70
N GLY A 60 -7.69 1.54 7.71
CA GLY A 60 -7.58 1.96 6.31
C GLY A 60 -8.88 2.57 5.80
N TYR A 61 -10.03 1.96 6.11
CA TYR A 61 -11.33 2.43 5.69
C TYR A 61 -11.69 3.79 6.30
N VAL A 62 -11.51 3.95 7.61
CA VAL A 62 -11.82 5.22 8.31
C VAL A 62 -10.99 6.38 7.76
N LEU A 63 -9.68 6.19 7.58
CA LEU A 63 -8.83 7.24 7.00
C LEU A 63 -9.14 7.49 5.53
N SER A 64 -9.45 6.45 4.76
CA SER A 64 -9.86 6.61 3.35
C SER A 64 -11.14 7.43 3.23
N PHE A 65 -12.09 7.29 4.17
CA PHE A 65 -13.30 8.12 4.19
C PHE A 65 -12.98 9.60 4.41
N VAL A 66 -12.05 9.90 5.32
CA VAL A 66 -11.57 11.27 5.54
C VAL A 66 -10.88 11.81 4.29
N ILE A 67 -9.99 11.01 3.67
CA ILE A 67 -9.30 11.39 2.42
C ILE A 67 -10.31 11.62 1.29
N TYR A 68 -11.35 10.78 1.18
CA TYR A 68 -12.40 10.94 0.19
C TYR A 68 -13.08 12.31 0.28
N TYR A 69 -13.41 12.73 1.50
CA TYR A 69 -14.09 14.00 1.72
C TYR A 69 -13.27 15.23 1.30
N TYR A 70 -11.94 15.21 1.52
CA TYR A 70 -11.08 16.36 1.22
C TYR A 70 -10.37 16.29 -0.13
N LEU A 71 -10.05 15.10 -0.63
CA LEU A 71 -9.13 14.89 -1.76
C LEU A 71 -9.75 14.04 -2.89
N GLY A 72 -10.95 13.50 -2.68
CA GLY A 72 -11.70 12.76 -3.69
C GLY A 72 -11.40 11.27 -3.76
N GLY A 73 -12.16 10.57 -4.62
CA GLY A 73 -12.23 9.11 -4.65
C GLY A 73 -10.93 8.42 -5.06
N ILE A 74 -10.18 8.96 -6.01
CA ILE A 74 -8.92 8.33 -6.48
C ILE A 74 -7.89 8.32 -5.35
N ALA A 75 -7.72 9.43 -4.62
CA ALA A 75 -6.81 9.53 -3.48
C ALA A 75 -7.21 8.54 -2.37
N ALA A 76 -8.50 8.48 -2.05
CA ALA A 76 -9.04 7.60 -1.01
C ALA A 76 -8.85 6.11 -1.35
N LEU A 77 -9.18 5.71 -2.58
CA LEU A 77 -8.98 4.34 -3.04
C LEU A 77 -7.49 3.97 -3.07
N ALA A 78 -6.64 4.82 -3.62
CA ALA A 78 -5.22 4.58 -3.65
C ALA A 78 -4.64 4.40 -2.24
N PHE A 79 -5.04 5.24 -1.27
CA PHE A 79 -4.66 5.11 0.13
C PHE A 79 -5.14 3.78 0.73
N LEU A 80 -6.41 3.44 0.54
CA LEU A 80 -6.98 2.18 1.06
C LEU A 80 -6.22 0.97 0.52
N PHE A 81 -5.99 0.93 -0.78
CA PHE A 81 -5.24 -0.16 -1.40
C PHE A 81 -3.77 -0.19 -0.94
N GLY A 82 -3.18 0.96 -0.62
CA GLY A 82 -1.89 1.05 0.05
C GLY A 82 -1.89 0.35 1.42
N VAL A 83 -2.90 0.63 2.27
CA VAL A 83 -3.07 -0.06 3.57
C VAL A 83 -3.27 -1.56 3.37
N LEU A 84 -4.10 -1.96 2.41
CA LEU A 84 -4.33 -3.37 2.11
C LEU A 84 -3.04 -4.07 1.65
N SER A 85 -2.22 -3.42 0.81
CA SER A 85 -0.92 -3.96 0.40
C SER A 85 0.02 -4.17 1.59
N HIS A 86 0.04 -3.23 2.55
CA HIS A 86 0.80 -3.38 3.80
C HIS A 86 0.36 -4.61 4.58
N ILE A 87 -0.95 -4.76 4.82
CA ILE A 87 -1.53 -5.88 5.56
C ILE A 87 -1.20 -7.22 4.88
N VAL A 88 -1.38 -7.28 3.56
CA VAL A 88 -1.06 -8.50 2.77
C VAL A 88 0.43 -8.85 2.89
N LEU A 89 1.32 -7.89 2.70
CA LEU A 89 2.76 -8.13 2.84
C LEU A 89 3.12 -8.58 4.25
N ASP A 90 2.52 -8.00 5.27
CA ASP A 90 2.79 -8.36 6.66
C ASP A 90 2.21 -9.73 7.05
N SER A 91 1.19 -10.23 6.35
CA SER A 91 0.64 -11.57 6.58
C SER A 91 1.61 -12.71 6.24
N PHE A 92 2.60 -12.48 5.38
CA PHE A 92 3.64 -13.46 5.07
C PHE A 92 4.69 -13.64 6.18
N ASN A 93 4.66 -12.80 7.22
CA ASN A 93 5.60 -12.87 8.33
C ASN A 93 5.13 -13.88 9.41
N TYR A 94 6.06 -14.28 10.30
CA TYR A 94 5.79 -15.14 11.46
C TYR A 94 5.00 -14.47 12.59
N LYS A 95 4.80 -13.14 12.52
CA LYS A 95 4.09 -12.41 13.56
C LYS A 95 2.60 -12.34 13.23
N LYS A 96 1.78 -12.68 14.22
CA LYS A 96 0.33 -12.61 14.15
C LYS A 96 -0.18 -11.22 13.80
N LEU A 97 -1.22 -11.18 12.98
CA LEU A 97 -1.93 -10.00 12.54
C LEU A 97 -3.44 -10.24 12.70
N GLU A 98 -4.19 -9.24 13.14
CA GLU A 98 -5.66 -9.29 13.22
C GLU A 98 -6.29 -8.24 12.27
N PRO A 99 -6.28 -8.48 10.96
CA PRO A 99 -6.65 -7.48 9.96
C PRO A 99 -8.13 -7.12 9.98
N LEU A 100 -9.00 -8.03 10.46
CA LEU A 100 -10.45 -7.83 10.47
C LEU A 100 -11.01 -7.40 11.84
N PHE A 101 -10.15 -6.89 12.75
CA PHE A 101 -10.63 -6.36 14.01
C PHE A 101 -11.88 -5.45 13.80
N PRO A 102 -12.95 -5.57 14.63
CA PRO A 102 -13.06 -6.27 15.92
C PRO A 102 -13.32 -7.78 15.82
N ILE A 103 -13.43 -8.35 14.63
CA ILE A 103 -13.56 -9.79 14.44
C ILE A 103 -12.15 -10.40 14.67
N LYS A 104 -12.03 -11.26 15.67
CA LYS A 104 -10.76 -11.95 15.98
C LYS A 104 -10.43 -12.96 14.88
N THR A 105 -9.60 -12.54 13.96
CA THR A 105 -9.08 -13.37 12.86
C THR A 105 -7.57 -13.27 12.86
N GLU A 106 -6.90 -14.30 13.35
CA GLU A 106 -5.44 -14.35 13.27
C GLU A 106 -5.00 -14.76 11.85
N VAL A 107 -4.20 -13.94 11.22
CA VAL A 107 -3.61 -14.22 9.89
C VAL A 107 -2.09 -14.16 9.99
N HIS A 108 -1.44 -15.25 9.67
CA HIS A 108 0.01 -15.33 9.46
C HIS A 108 0.33 -16.57 8.60
N LEU A 109 1.23 -16.44 7.66
CA LEU A 109 1.61 -17.53 6.75
C LEU A 109 2.95 -18.18 7.13
N ASP A 110 3.66 -17.62 8.09
CA ASP A 110 4.94 -18.14 8.62
C ASP A 110 6.01 -18.44 7.56
N MET A 111 6.03 -17.64 6.48
CA MET A 111 6.90 -17.92 5.34
C MET A 111 8.23 -17.18 5.39
N ILE A 112 8.24 -15.96 5.94
CA ILE A 112 9.35 -15.03 5.77
C ILE A 112 9.69 -14.29 7.06
N GLU A 113 10.97 -14.27 7.40
CA GLU A 113 11.51 -13.46 8.48
C GLU A 113 11.83 -12.05 7.95
N VAL A 114 11.43 -11.02 8.73
CA VAL A 114 11.66 -9.60 8.38
C VAL A 114 13.14 -9.29 8.26
N GLY A 115 13.55 -8.70 7.16
CA GLY A 115 14.94 -8.35 6.88
C GLY A 115 15.81 -9.52 6.42
N SER A 116 15.21 -10.69 6.19
CA SER A 116 15.94 -11.85 5.66
C SER A 116 16.26 -11.70 4.17
N PHE A 117 17.29 -12.43 3.71
CA PHE A 117 17.61 -12.52 2.27
C PHE A 117 16.40 -13.01 1.45
N ARG A 118 15.56 -13.89 2.02
CA ARG A 118 14.34 -14.39 1.39
C ARG A 118 13.31 -13.26 1.16
N GLU A 119 13.17 -12.31 2.09
CA GLU A 119 12.29 -11.17 1.89
C GLU A 119 12.74 -10.32 0.70
N TYR A 120 14.04 -10.04 0.58
CA TYR A 120 14.57 -9.27 -0.55
C TYR A 120 14.37 -9.99 -1.87
N LEU A 121 14.62 -11.29 -1.92
CA LEU A 121 14.53 -12.09 -3.14
C LEU A 121 13.09 -12.28 -3.62
N TYR A 122 12.16 -12.60 -2.73
CA TYR A 122 10.79 -12.97 -3.10
C TYR A 122 9.80 -11.80 -3.09
N PHE A 123 10.10 -10.70 -2.43
CA PHE A 123 9.19 -9.55 -2.34
C PHE A 123 9.83 -8.25 -2.81
N THR A 124 10.96 -7.84 -2.24
CA THR A 124 11.52 -6.51 -2.54
C THR A 124 11.94 -6.38 -4.00
N ILE A 125 12.70 -7.34 -4.52
CA ILE A 125 13.16 -7.32 -5.93
C ILE A 125 11.98 -7.46 -6.90
N PRO A 126 11.07 -8.46 -6.78
CA PRO A 126 9.91 -8.57 -7.67
C PRO A 126 8.99 -7.34 -7.62
N LEU A 127 8.75 -6.76 -6.44
CA LEU A 127 7.96 -5.53 -6.31
C LEU A 127 8.65 -4.33 -6.96
N PHE A 128 9.98 -4.22 -6.86
CA PHE A 128 10.74 -3.19 -7.55
C PHE A 128 10.62 -3.32 -9.08
N LEU A 129 10.80 -4.52 -9.61
CA LEU A 129 10.65 -4.78 -11.05
C LEU A 129 9.21 -4.52 -11.50
N LEU A 130 8.22 -5.02 -10.75
CA LEU A 130 6.80 -4.81 -11.06
C LEU A 130 6.44 -3.32 -11.06
N SER A 131 6.85 -2.57 -10.03
CA SER A 131 6.55 -1.14 -9.94
C SER A 131 7.20 -0.37 -11.09
N THR A 132 8.43 -0.72 -11.49
CA THR A 132 9.11 -0.11 -12.63
C THR A 132 8.38 -0.39 -13.94
N ILE A 133 8.00 -1.65 -14.19
CA ILE A 133 7.25 -2.03 -15.39
C ILE A 133 5.90 -1.29 -15.46
N LEU A 134 5.16 -1.25 -14.34
CA LEU A 134 3.89 -0.57 -14.28
C LEU A 134 4.05 0.94 -14.51
N MET A 135 5.05 1.59 -13.92
CA MET A 135 5.31 3.02 -14.12
C MET A 135 5.60 3.33 -15.59
N VAL A 136 6.44 2.53 -16.25
CA VAL A 136 6.74 2.72 -17.70
C VAL A 136 5.47 2.52 -18.51
N HIS A 137 4.75 1.43 -18.31
CA HIS A 137 3.52 1.12 -19.06
C HIS A 137 2.45 2.20 -18.94
N PHE A 138 2.16 2.66 -17.71
CA PHE A 138 1.15 3.71 -17.50
C PHE A 138 1.61 5.09 -18.00
N ASN A 139 2.91 5.38 -17.97
CA ASN A 139 3.45 6.60 -18.57
C ASN A 139 3.25 6.61 -20.10
N ASP A 140 3.54 5.49 -20.77
CA ASP A 140 3.35 5.34 -22.22
C ASP A 140 1.88 5.48 -22.61
N LEU A 141 0.95 4.85 -21.88
CA LEU A 141 -0.49 5.00 -22.10
C LEU A 141 -0.95 6.45 -21.90
N GLY A 142 -0.41 7.15 -20.90
CA GLY A 142 -0.65 8.57 -20.67
C GLY A 142 -0.19 9.43 -21.86
N ALA A 143 0.99 9.18 -22.39
CA ALA A 143 1.53 9.88 -23.55
C ALA A 143 0.69 9.65 -24.82
N ILE A 144 0.28 8.40 -25.08
CA ILE A 144 -0.59 8.04 -26.20
C ILE A 144 -1.95 8.73 -26.08
N SER A 145 -2.58 8.72 -24.91
CA SER A 145 -3.88 9.35 -24.69
C SER A 145 -3.81 10.88 -24.91
N TRP A 146 -2.71 11.52 -24.51
CA TRP A 146 -2.48 12.94 -24.73
C TRP A 146 -2.29 13.27 -26.22
N GLN A 147 -1.55 12.44 -26.97
CA GLN A 147 -1.37 12.59 -28.41
C GLN A 147 -2.71 12.46 -29.17
N ILE A 148 -3.54 11.47 -28.80
CA ILE A 148 -4.87 11.29 -29.38
C ILE A 148 -5.75 12.50 -29.12
N LYS A 149 -5.81 13.00 -27.88
CA LYS A 149 -6.57 14.21 -27.53
C LYS A 149 -6.10 15.43 -28.32
N ARG A 150 -4.79 15.58 -28.52
CA ARG A 150 -4.20 16.67 -29.31
C ARG A 150 -4.62 16.57 -30.78
N LEU A 151 -4.62 15.37 -31.37
CA LEU A 151 -5.10 15.17 -32.76
C LEU A 151 -6.58 15.56 -32.89
N PHE A 152 -7.46 15.13 -31.99
CA PHE A 152 -8.87 15.50 -32.00
C PHE A 152 -9.07 17.03 -31.87
N TYR A 153 -8.27 17.70 -31.05
CA TYR A 153 -8.36 19.16 -30.90
C TYR A 153 -7.96 19.92 -32.18
N TYR A 154 -6.94 19.43 -32.91
CA TYR A 154 -6.48 20.06 -34.16
C TYR A 154 -7.42 19.82 -35.38
N TYR A 155 -8.26 18.78 -35.35
CA TYR A 155 -9.16 18.47 -36.46
C TYR A 155 -10.58 19.00 -36.25
N HIS A 156 -10.89 19.63 -35.13
CA HIS A 156 -12.22 20.19 -34.85
C HIS A 156 -12.24 21.73 -34.72
N TYR A 157 -11.14 22.40 -35.00
CA TYR A 157 -10.97 23.82 -35.15
C TYR A 157 -10.08 24.09 -36.37
#